data_23608d392309da6dca0bbc2a38525f18
#
_entry.id   23608d392309da6dca0bbc2a38525f18
#
_cell.length_a   1.000
_cell.length_b   1.000
_cell.length_c   1.000
_cell.angle_alpha   90.00
_cell.angle_beta   90.00
_cell.angle_gamma   90.00
#
_symmetry.space_group_name_H-M   'P 1'
#
loop_
_entity.id
_entity.type
_entity.pdbx_description
1 polymer ?
#
loop_
_entity_poly.entity_id
_entity_poly.type
_entity_poly.pdbx_seq_one_letter_code
_entity_poly.pdbx_strand_id
1 'polypeptide(L)'
;MGGGSYKASDWTKLKTSRKIDSSSVDQIFKSRKMDDKFNPKFIQVREARDSEEHPNSTPIAIGVDVTGSMGYLSSEIIKNSLNELMKKLYSTKLVEDPQLMFAAIGDTTDEAPLQVTQFESDIRIAEQLMELWIEGAGGDSPEDYQLLWYFLAKHTDIDCFNKRGKKGFCFTIGDAAFHDSVTGGNIKAIFNDDAKLYRTSELAKMASEKYELFHIDLNAGKMSASKYIPGRVISVSPSEVKYLPEIIIAAIQLISGKTNDDILNGLDFSAKQVVSRAVSTLNVGGSIKL
;
A
#
# COMPACT_ATOMS: atom_id res chain seq x y z
N MET A 1 -9.87 -6.82 15.96
CA MET A 1 -8.42 -6.64 15.77
C MET A 1 -7.75 -7.97 15.95
N GLY A 2 -6.93 -8.38 15.01
CA GLY A 2 -6.43 -9.74 14.92
C GLY A 2 -5.31 -10.03 15.91
N GLY A 3 -5.59 -10.93 16.85
CA GLY A 3 -4.58 -11.53 17.72
C GLY A 3 -3.85 -12.71 17.06
N GLY A 4 -3.75 -12.76 15.74
CA GLY A 4 -3.07 -13.83 15.01
C GLY A 4 -1.77 -13.36 14.37
N SER A 5 -0.86 -14.29 14.11
CA SER A 5 0.35 -14.04 13.33
C SER A 5 0.25 -14.75 11.98
N TYR A 6 0.78 -14.14 10.93
CA TYR A 6 0.82 -14.73 9.60
C TYR A 6 1.58 -16.05 9.60
N LYS A 7 0.96 -17.09 9.04
CA LYS A 7 1.57 -18.42 8.88
C LYS A 7 1.53 -18.83 7.41
N ALA A 8 2.66 -19.21 6.86
CA ALA A 8 2.75 -19.70 5.47
C ALA A 8 1.85 -20.92 5.23
N SER A 9 1.58 -21.75 6.25
CA SER A 9 0.65 -22.86 6.18
C SER A 9 -0.79 -22.44 5.92
N ASP A 10 -1.23 -21.32 6.51
CA ASP A 10 -2.59 -20.83 6.32
C ASP A 10 -2.75 -20.23 4.93
N TRP A 11 -1.70 -19.55 4.44
CA TRP A 11 -1.62 -19.15 3.04
C TRP A 11 -1.73 -20.32 2.07
N THR A 12 -1.00 -21.40 2.29
CA THR A 12 -1.06 -22.63 1.45
C THR A 12 -2.46 -23.23 1.45
N LYS A 13 -3.13 -23.29 2.61
CA LYS A 13 -4.51 -23.74 2.71
C LYS A 13 -5.47 -22.84 1.92
N LEU A 14 -5.32 -21.51 2.08
CA LEU A 14 -6.14 -20.53 1.37
C LEU A 14 -5.96 -20.65 -0.16
N LYS A 15 -4.71 -20.69 -0.65
CA LYS A 15 -4.40 -20.86 -2.07
C LYS A 15 -5.05 -22.11 -2.65
N THR A 16 -4.93 -23.25 -1.95
CA THR A 16 -5.48 -24.52 -2.39
C THR A 16 -7.02 -24.51 -2.39
N SER A 17 -7.64 -24.04 -1.30
CA SER A 17 -9.10 -24.04 -1.15
C SER A 17 -9.78 -23.09 -2.13
N ARG A 18 -9.15 -21.96 -2.44
CA ARG A 18 -9.66 -20.92 -3.37
C ARG A 18 -9.15 -21.12 -4.80
N LYS A 19 -8.28 -22.13 -5.06
CA LYS A 19 -7.65 -22.41 -6.36
C LYS A 19 -6.97 -21.17 -6.97
N ILE A 20 -6.31 -20.35 -6.14
CA ILE A 20 -5.80 -19.03 -6.52
C ILE A 20 -4.87 -19.11 -7.74
N ASP A 21 -3.95 -20.08 -7.79
CA ASP A 21 -2.96 -20.20 -8.87
C ASP A 21 -3.57 -20.46 -10.24
N SER A 22 -4.68 -21.19 -10.28
CA SER A 22 -5.36 -21.57 -11.55
C SER A 22 -6.53 -20.67 -11.91
N SER A 23 -6.90 -19.74 -11.04
CA SER A 23 -8.05 -18.85 -11.24
C SER A 23 -7.66 -17.59 -11.99
N SER A 24 -8.57 -17.07 -12.81
CA SER A 24 -8.46 -15.73 -13.41
C SER A 24 -8.65 -14.64 -12.34
N VAL A 25 -8.33 -13.39 -12.68
CA VAL A 25 -8.57 -12.21 -11.81
C VAL A 25 -10.02 -12.18 -11.34
N ASP A 26 -10.98 -12.29 -12.26
CA ASP A 26 -12.42 -12.25 -11.96
C ASP A 26 -12.92 -13.42 -11.10
N GLN A 27 -12.21 -14.53 -11.12
CA GLN A 27 -12.52 -15.69 -10.27
C GLN A 27 -11.97 -15.54 -8.86
N ILE A 28 -10.90 -14.77 -8.70
CA ILE A 28 -10.29 -14.44 -7.41
C ILE A 28 -11.06 -13.29 -6.77
N PHE A 29 -11.18 -12.17 -7.49
CA PHE A 29 -11.88 -10.96 -7.06
C PHE A 29 -13.33 -11.00 -7.56
N LYS A 30 -14.20 -11.57 -6.73
CA LYS A 30 -15.60 -11.84 -7.12
C LYS A 30 -16.55 -10.67 -6.91
N SER A 31 -16.14 -9.67 -6.17
CA SER A 31 -16.95 -8.48 -5.91
C SER A 31 -17.26 -7.76 -7.22
N ARG A 32 -18.48 -7.28 -7.37
CA ARG A 32 -18.96 -6.51 -8.54
C ARG A 32 -19.53 -5.16 -8.13
N LYS A 33 -19.28 -4.78 -6.91
CA LYS A 33 -19.54 -3.47 -6.32
C LYS A 33 -18.70 -3.31 -5.06
N MET A 34 -18.46 -2.08 -4.66
CA MET A 34 -17.81 -1.78 -3.39
C MET A 34 -18.66 -2.24 -2.21
N ASP A 35 -18.07 -3.01 -1.29
CA ASP A 35 -18.69 -3.38 -0.02
C ASP A 35 -18.58 -2.21 0.97
N ASP A 36 -19.65 -1.91 1.69
CA ASP A 36 -19.71 -0.82 2.68
C ASP A 36 -18.63 -0.92 3.75
N LYS A 37 -18.19 -2.13 4.09
CA LYS A 37 -17.11 -2.35 5.07
C LYS A 37 -15.75 -1.86 4.60
N PHE A 38 -15.55 -1.69 3.28
CA PHE A 38 -14.33 -1.16 2.67
C PHE A 38 -14.51 0.26 2.13
N ASN A 39 -15.75 0.79 2.14
CA ASN A 39 -16.05 2.12 1.66
C ASN A 39 -15.67 3.17 2.71
N PRO A 40 -14.73 4.09 2.41
CA PRO A 40 -14.29 5.13 3.34
C PRO A 40 -15.42 5.97 3.91
N LYS A 41 -16.50 6.13 3.15
CA LYS A 41 -17.70 6.88 3.57
C LYS A 41 -18.31 6.38 4.88
N PHE A 42 -18.19 5.08 5.15
CA PHE A 42 -18.78 4.42 6.33
C PHE A 42 -17.71 4.02 7.36
N ILE A 43 -16.45 4.34 7.11
CA ILE A 43 -15.34 4.03 8.00
C ILE A 43 -14.93 5.28 8.76
N GLN A 44 -15.25 5.31 10.05
CA GLN A 44 -14.80 6.40 10.89
C GLN A 44 -13.29 6.35 11.12
N VAL A 45 -12.75 5.19 11.44
CA VAL A 45 -11.32 4.99 11.70
C VAL A 45 -10.91 3.55 11.44
N ARG A 46 -9.71 3.35 10.89
CA ARG A 46 -8.98 2.08 10.87
C ARG A 46 -7.87 2.13 11.91
N GLU A 47 -7.73 1.07 12.66
CA GLU A 47 -6.81 1.03 13.79
C GLU A 47 -5.70 0.02 13.58
N ALA A 48 -4.45 0.42 13.89
CA ALA A 48 -3.35 -0.49 14.10
C ALA A 48 -2.95 -0.43 15.57
N ARG A 49 -3.33 -1.45 16.31
CA ARG A 49 -3.22 -1.48 17.77
C ARG A 49 -2.20 -2.51 18.25
N ASP A 50 -1.53 -2.15 19.33
CA ASP A 50 -0.76 -3.10 20.10
C ASP A 50 -1.71 -4.07 20.84
N SER A 51 -1.25 -5.28 21.04
CA SER A 51 -1.91 -6.32 21.83
C SER A 51 -0.88 -7.04 22.71
N GLU A 52 -1.34 -7.93 23.56
CA GLU A 52 -0.42 -8.76 24.36
C GLU A 52 0.49 -9.61 23.46
N GLU A 53 -0.04 -10.13 22.35
CA GLU A 53 0.72 -10.95 21.40
C GLU A 53 1.57 -10.08 20.44
N HIS A 54 1.18 -8.84 20.19
CA HIS A 54 1.81 -7.89 19.26
C HIS A 54 1.99 -6.53 19.92
N PRO A 55 2.97 -6.39 20.87
CA PRO A 55 3.11 -5.19 21.70
C PRO A 55 3.68 -3.97 20.97
N ASN A 56 4.21 -4.14 19.75
CA ASN A 56 4.90 -3.11 19.01
C ASN A 56 4.40 -3.02 17.55
N SER A 57 3.08 -2.93 17.37
CA SER A 57 2.45 -2.92 16.04
C SER A 57 3.08 -1.89 15.09
N THR A 58 3.36 -2.32 13.87
CA THR A 58 3.89 -1.47 12.79
C THR A 58 2.93 -1.54 11.60
N PRO A 59 2.12 -0.50 11.33
CA PRO A 59 1.20 -0.46 10.21
C PRO A 59 1.94 -0.24 8.89
N ILE A 60 1.55 -1.02 7.87
CA ILE A 60 2.02 -0.91 6.49
C ILE A 60 0.79 -0.85 5.58
N ALA A 61 0.53 0.30 4.99
CA ALA A 61 -0.55 0.49 4.03
C ALA A 61 -0.02 0.33 2.60
N ILE A 62 -0.67 -0.48 1.78
CA ILE A 62 -0.34 -0.72 0.38
C ILE A 62 -1.54 -0.37 -0.47
N GLY A 63 -1.48 0.76 -1.15
CA GLY A 63 -2.49 1.20 -2.11
C GLY A 63 -2.11 0.78 -3.51
N VAL A 64 -3.01 0.10 -4.19
CA VAL A 64 -2.81 -0.42 -5.53
C VAL A 64 -3.82 0.22 -6.46
N ASP A 65 -3.34 0.78 -7.55
CA ASP A 65 -4.17 1.21 -8.66
C ASP A 65 -4.88 -0.01 -9.26
N VAL A 66 -6.21 0.07 -9.35
CA VAL A 66 -7.06 -0.99 -9.88
C VAL A 66 -7.78 -0.59 -11.16
N THR A 67 -7.38 0.51 -11.77
CA THR A 67 -7.91 0.97 -13.06
C THR A 67 -7.53 0.02 -14.20
N GLY A 68 -8.11 0.19 -15.39
CA GLY A 68 -8.11 -0.81 -16.45
C GLY A 68 -6.75 -1.39 -16.84
N SER A 69 -5.69 -0.56 -16.89
CA SER A 69 -4.32 -1.00 -17.22
C SER A 69 -3.68 -1.84 -16.11
N MET A 70 -4.16 -1.70 -14.86
CA MET A 70 -3.50 -2.22 -13.67
C MET A 70 -4.15 -3.48 -13.07
N GLY A 71 -5.22 -4.00 -13.66
CA GLY A 71 -5.93 -5.19 -13.13
C GLY A 71 -5.05 -6.43 -12.94
N TYR A 72 -3.97 -6.58 -13.71
CA TYR A 72 -2.98 -7.66 -13.54
C TYR A 72 -2.20 -7.56 -12.22
N LEU A 73 -1.97 -6.33 -11.72
CA LEU A 73 -1.19 -6.09 -10.51
C LEU A 73 -1.85 -6.68 -9.27
N SER A 74 -3.17 -6.55 -9.15
CA SER A 74 -3.93 -7.16 -8.05
C SER A 74 -3.78 -8.68 -8.05
N SER A 75 -3.78 -9.30 -9.24
CA SER A 75 -3.53 -10.73 -9.39
C SER A 75 -2.10 -11.12 -9.01
N GLU A 76 -1.11 -10.35 -9.42
CA GLU A 76 0.28 -10.58 -9.06
C GLU A 76 0.49 -10.49 -7.55
N ILE A 77 -0.09 -9.48 -6.91
CA ILE A 77 0.01 -9.30 -5.46
C ILE A 77 -0.57 -10.51 -4.73
N ILE A 78 -1.81 -10.93 -5.07
CA ILE A 78 -2.45 -12.03 -4.35
C ILE A 78 -1.82 -13.39 -4.68
N LYS A 79 -1.35 -13.63 -5.91
CA LYS A 79 -0.78 -14.91 -6.28
C LYS A 79 0.63 -15.13 -5.75
N ASN A 80 1.46 -14.09 -5.79
CA ASN A 80 2.90 -14.21 -5.63
C ASN A 80 3.46 -13.29 -4.53
N SER A 81 3.17 -11.98 -4.60
CA SER A 81 3.90 -10.99 -3.81
C SER A 81 3.51 -10.96 -2.34
N LEU A 82 2.24 -11.13 -1.99
CA LEU A 82 1.78 -11.00 -0.61
C LEU A 82 2.45 -11.99 0.34
N ASN A 83 2.47 -13.28 -0.03
CA ASN A 83 3.07 -14.30 0.83
C ASN A 83 4.58 -14.08 1.02
N GLU A 84 5.28 -13.70 -0.05
CA GLU A 84 6.73 -13.43 0.03
C GLU A 84 7.01 -12.17 0.85
N LEU A 85 6.20 -11.13 0.72
CA LEU A 85 6.31 -9.93 1.54
C LEU A 85 6.13 -10.26 3.03
N MET A 86 5.07 -11.00 3.38
CA MET A 86 4.80 -11.40 4.76
C MET A 86 5.91 -12.27 5.32
N LYS A 87 6.37 -13.29 4.59
CA LYS A 87 7.50 -14.12 5.01
C LYS A 87 8.75 -13.27 5.31
N LYS A 88 9.07 -12.33 4.42
CA LYS A 88 10.24 -11.45 4.58
C LYS A 88 10.09 -10.52 5.78
N LEU A 89 8.93 -9.89 5.97
CA LEU A 89 8.66 -9.04 7.13
C LEU A 89 8.89 -9.79 8.45
N TYR A 90 8.34 -11.00 8.57
CA TYR A 90 8.50 -11.81 9.78
C TYR A 90 9.91 -12.42 9.95
N SER A 91 10.53 -12.88 8.87
CA SER A 91 11.85 -13.53 8.95
C SER A 91 12.99 -12.56 9.20
N THR A 92 12.93 -11.37 8.63
CA THR A 92 13.98 -10.35 8.79
C THR A 92 13.85 -9.56 10.08
N LYS A 93 12.70 -9.64 10.75
CA LYS A 93 12.35 -8.80 11.91
C LYS A 93 12.65 -7.32 11.66
N LEU A 94 12.47 -6.90 10.42
CA LEU A 94 12.76 -5.55 9.96
C LEU A 94 11.86 -4.52 10.65
N VAL A 95 10.61 -4.90 10.83
CA VAL A 95 9.63 -4.17 11.62
C VAL A 95 9.07 -5.11 12.67
N GLU A 96 8.73 -4.55 13.83
CA GLU A 96 8.06 -5.29 14.88
C GLU A 96 6.58 -5.41 14.55
N ASP A 97 5.98 -6.56 14.80
CA ASP A 97 4.54 -6.84 14.72
C ASP A 97 3.83 -6.19 13.50
N PRO A 98 4.19 -6.56 12.25
CA PRO A 98 3.65 -5.92 11.05
C PRO A 98 2.14 -6.14 10.94
N GLN A 99 1.40 -5.06 10.69
CA GLN A 99 -0.03 -5.06 10.39
C GLN A 99 -0.24 -4.42 9.01
N LEU A 100 -0.74 -5.20 8.06
CA LEU A 100 -0.93 -4.74 6.68
C LEU A 100 -2.37 -4.33 6.42
N MET A 101 -2.52 -3.22 5.68
CA MET A 101 -3.77 -2.76 5.09
C MET A 101 -3.58 -2.64 3.59
N PHE A 102 -4.55 -3.14 2.82
CA PHE A 102 -4.61 -2.89 1.39
C PHE A 102 -5.66 -1.85 1.05
N ALA A 103 -5.39 -1.07 0.02
CA ALA A 103 -6.34 -0.17 -0.59
C ALA A 103 -6.39 -0.39 -2.10
N ALA A 104 -7.60 -0.45 -2.65
CA ALA A 104 -7.81 -0.33 -4.09
C ALA A 104 -8.07 1.14 -4.40
N ILE A 105 -7.29 1.70 -5.30
CA ILE A 105 -7.31 3.11 -5.69
C ILE A 105 -7.82 3.21 -7.12
N GLY A 106 -8.85 4.02 -7.33
CA GLY A 106 -9.38 4.44 -8.60
C GLY A 106 -9.34 5.97 -8.72
N ASP A 107 -10.18 6.52 -9.58
CA ASP A 107 -10.39 7.95 -9.76
C ASP A 107 -11.65 8.41 -9.03
N THR A 108 -11.75 9.69 -8.70
CA THR A 108 -12.94 10.30 -8.08
C THR A 108 -14.19 10.25 -8.98
N THR A 109 -14.05 9.90 -10.25
CA THR A 109 -15.13 9.67 -11.19
C THR A 109 -15.64 8.23 -11.24
N ASP A 110 -14.91 7.29 -10.64
CA ASP A 110 -15.28 5.89 -10.57
C ASP A 110 -16.40 5.63 -9.53
N GLU A 111 -17.05 4.48 -9.62
CA GLU A 111 -18.04 4.06 -8.61
C GLU A 111 -17.36 3.71 -7.27
N ALA A 112 -16.11 3.26 -7.31
CA ALA A 112 -15.30 2.90 -6.15
C ALA A 112 -13.95 3.66 -6.11
N PRO A 113 -13.96 4.98 -5.88
CA PRO A 113 -12.74 5.80 -5.91
C PRO A 113 -11.64 5.35 -4.95
N LEU A 114 -12.02 4.79 -3.81
CA LEU A 114 -11.13 4.23 -2.82
C LEU A 114 -11.83 3.13 -2.03
N GLN A 115 -11.17 2.00 -1.87
CA GLN A 115 -11.59 0.95 -0.94
C GLN A 115 -10.43 0.65 0.00
N VAL A 116 -10.70 0.47 1.30
CA VAL A 116 -9.65 0.21 2.30
C VAL A 116 -10.01 -0.97 3.19
N THR A 117 -9.08 -1.93 3.33
CA THR A 117 -9.24 -3.06 4.24
C THR A 117 -8.93 -2.63 5.69
N GLN A 118 -9.02 -3.55 6.65
CA GLN A 118 -8.51 -3.32 7.99
C GLN A 118 -7.00 -3.60 8.05
N PHE A 119 -6.31 -3.05 9.06
CA PHE A 119 -4.98 -3.50 9.41
C PHE A 119 -5.05 -4.88 10.05
N GLU A 120 -4.37 -5.85 9.47
CA GLU A 120 -4.37 -7.24 9.93
C GLU A 120 -2.94 -7.80 9.99
N SER A 121 -2.73 -8.76 10.91
CA SER A 121 -1.43 -9.41 11.12
C SER A 121 -1.41 -10.89 10.69
N ASP A 122 -2.52 -11.42 10.18
CA ASP A 122 -2.69 -12.83 9.83
C ASP A 122 -3.29 -13.04 8.43
N ILE A 123 -3.81 -14.22 8.16
CA ILE A 123 -4.34 -14.62 6.85
C ILE A 123 -5.53 -13.75 6.37
N ARG A 124 -6.22 -13.05 7.28
CA ARG A 124 -7.32 -12.13 6.92
C ARG A 124 -6.87 -11.00 6.00
N ILE A 125 -5.58 -10.67 6.00
CA ILE A 125 -4.99 -9.75 5.01
C ILE A 125 -5.34 -10.20 3.58
N ALA A 126 -5.11 -11.48 3.28
CA ALA A 126 -5.39 -12.05 1.97
C ALA A 126 -6.88 -12.20 1.69
N GLU A 127 -7.65 -12.57 2.72
CA GLU A 127 -9.10 -12.74 2.59
C GLU A 127 -9.77 -11.41 2.25
N GLN A 128 -9.46 -10.35 2.99
CA GLN A 128 -10.00 -9.01 2.72
C GLN A 128 -9.52 -8.43 1.39
N LEU A 129 -8.25 -8.67 0.99
CA LEU A 129 -7.74 -8.24 -0.31
C LEU A 129 -8.58 -8.84 -1.46
N MET A 130 -8.94 -10.13 -1.37
CA MET A 130 -9.76 -10.79 -2.40
C MET A 130 -11.23 -10.35 -2.41
N GLU A 131 -11.69 -9.65 -1.39
CA GLU A 131 -13.05 -9.11 -1.31
C GLU A 131 -13.16 -7.69 -1.90
N LEU A 132 -12.05 -7.03 -2.18
CA LEU A 132 -12.07 -5.73 -2.87
C LEU A 132 -12.64 -5.90 -4.27
N TRP A 133 -13.38 -4.91 -4.72
CA TRP A 133 -13.87 -4.85 -6.09
C TRP A 133 -12.79 -4.25 -6.99
N ILE A 134 -12.34 -5.04 -7.95
CA ILE A 134 -11.46 -4.58 -9.02
C ILE A 134 -12.38 -4.09 -10.13
N GLU A 135 -12.68 -2.79 -10.09
CA GLU A 135 -13.66 -2.20 -11.01
C GLU A 135 -13.18 -2.27 -12.46
N GLY A 136 -11.86 -2.06 -12.67
CA GLY A 136 -11.28 -2.04 -13.99
C GLY A 136 -11.77 -0.88 -14.83
N ALA A 137 -12.43 0.10 -14.20
CA ALA A 137 -12.79 1.37 -14.81
C ALA A 137 -11.56 2.27 -14.92
N GLY A 138 -11.73 3.46 -15.35
CA GLY A 138 -10.64 4.39 -15.61
C GLY A 138 -10.54 4.65 -17.11
N GLY A 139 -10.78 5.87 -17.51
CA GLY A 139 -10.77 6.31 -18.92
C GLY A 139 -9.78 7.41 -19.15
N ASP A 140 -9.25 7.99 -18.10
CA ASP A 140 -8.33 9.11 -18.14
C ASP A 140 -7.18 8.95 -17.13
N SER A 141 -6.20 9.78 -17.29
CA SER A 141 -5.07 9.97 -16.40
C SER A 141 -5.01 11.47 -16.12
N PRO A 142 -4.84 11.90 -14.90
CA PRO A 142 -4.22 11.26 -13.73
C PRO A 142 -5.18 10.42 -12.85
N GLU A 143 -4.62 9.76 -11.80
CA GLU A 143 -5.34 8.96 -10.82
C GLU A 143 -5.27 9.57 -9.41
N ASP A 144 -6.20 9.16 -8.54
CA ASP A 144 -6.36 9.79 -7.22
C ASP A 144 -5.64 9.06 -6.08
N TYR A 145 -4.34 8.72 -6.24
CA TYR A 145 -3.52 8.08 -5.18
C TYR A 145 -3.53 8.85 -3.86
N GLN A 146 -3.69 10.17 -3.90
CA GLN A 146 -3.75 11.03 -2.72
C GLN A 146 -5.01 10.83 -1.86
N LEU A 147 -6.03 10.13 -2.35
CA LEU A 147 -7.17 9.72 -1.53
C LEU A 147 -6.73 8.80 -0.40
N LEU A 148 -5.79 7.88 -0.66
CA LEU A 148 -5.22 7.05 0.39
C LEU A 148 -4.46 7.90 1.42
N TRP A 149 -3.70 8.91 0.99
CA TRP A 149 -3.01 9.80 1.93
C TRP A 149 -3.99 10.58 2.81
N TYR A 150 -5.12 11.04 2.24
CA TYR A 150 -6.19 11.65 3.02
C TYR A 150 -6.71 10.68 4.08
N PHE A 151 -7.06 9.45 3.67
CA PHE A 151 -7.56 8.42 4.56
C PHE A 151 -6.57 8.13 5.70
N LEU A 152 -5.31 7.93 5.39
CA LEU A 152 -4.26 7.65 6.39
C LEU A 152 -4.09 8.79 7.37
N ALA A 153 -4.17 10.03 6.91
CA ALA A 153 -4.05 11.21 7.78
C ALA A 153 -5.24 11.38 8.72
N LYS A 154 -6.47 11.15 8.23
CA LYS A 154 -7.72 11.50 8.92
C LYS A 154 -8.45 10.33 9.55
N HIS A 155 -8.37 9.15 8.92
CA HIS A 155 -9.17 7.98 9.28
C HIS A 155 -8.33 6.81 9.77
N THR A 156 -7.12 7.08 10.29
CA THR A 156 -6.32 6.03 10.95
C THR A 156 -5.86 6.45 12.34
N ASP A 157 -5.83 5.47 13.23
CA ASP A 157 -5.32 5.61 14.60
C ASP A 157 -4.32 4.48 14.85
N ILE A 158 -3.04 4.85 15.02
CA ILE A 158 -1.92 3.90 15.03
C ILE A 158 -1.07 4.03 16.28
N ASP A 159 -0.95 2.94 17.03
CA ASP A 159 -0.27 2.91 18.31
C ASP A 159 1.24 3.18 18.20
N CYS A 160 1.88 2.77 17.12
CA CYS A 160 3.30 3.06 16.91
C CYS A 160 3.60 4.57 16.94
N PHE A 161 2.71 5.38 16.40
CA PHE A 161 2.84 6.84 16.42
C PHE A 161 2.39 7.42 17.77
N ASN A 162 1.21 7.05 18.21
CA ASN A 162 0.61 7.64 19.41
C ASN A 162 1.39 7.32 20.70
N LYS A 163 1.92 6.10 20.80
CA LYS A 163 2.64 5.64 22.01
C LYS A 163 4.15 5.78 21.92
N ARG A 164 4.71 5.67 20.71
CA ARG A 164 6.17 5.57 20.50
C ARG A 164 6.76 6.66 19.59
N GLY A 165 5.93 7.49 18.98
CA GLY A 165 6.39 8.52 18.02
C GLY A 165 7.02 7.91 16.75
N LYS A 166 6.82 6.61 16.51
CA LYS A 166 7.31 5.91 15.31
C LYS A 166 6.27 5.99 14.20
N LYS A 167 6.70 6.17 12.97
CA LYS A 167 5.81 6.19 11.81
C LYS A 167 5.53 4.79 11.29
N GLY A 168 4.32 4.60 10.73
CA GLY A 168 4.02 3.49 9.84
C GLY A 168 4.59 3.71 8.45
N PHE A 169 4.26 2.83 7.51
CA PHE A 169 4.69 2.92 6.11
C PHE A 169 3.48 2.95 5.19
N CYS A 170 3.58 3.71 4.10
CA CYS A 170 2.58 3.75 3.04
C CYS A 170 3.28 3.63 1.69
N PHE A 171 2.83 2.67 0.89
CA PHE A 171 3.24 2.48 -0.50
C PHE A 171 2.01 2.64 -1.39
N THR A 172 2.02 3.60 -2.31
CA THR A 172 1.08 3.65 -3.42
C THR A 172 1.76 3.08 -4.67
N ILE A 173 1.05 2.30 -5.46
CA ILE A 173 1.59 1.58 -6.63
C ILE A 173 0.69 1.83 -7.83
N GLY A 174 1.24 2.33 -8.92
CA GLY A 174 0.49 2.58 -10.15
C GLY A 174 1.34 3.12 -11.29
N ASP A 175 0.72 3.41 -12.43
CA ASP A 175 1.38 3.85 -13.67
C ASP A 175 0.94 5.24 -14.15
N ALA A 176 0.07 5.92 -13.39
CA ALA A 176 -0.49 7.21 -13.74
C ALA A 176 0.09 8.39 -12.93
N ALA A 177 -0.18 9.59 -13.38
CA ALA A 177 0.13 10.80 -12.64
C ALA A 177 -0.87 11.01 -11.49
N PHE A 178 -0.48 11.78 -10.48
CA PHE A 178 -1.38 12.21 -9.41
C PHE A 178 -2.21 13.43 -9.85
N HIS A 179 -3.47 13.51 -9.46
CA HIS A 179 -4.20 14.77 -9.45
C HIS A 179 -3.56 15.80 -8.51
N ASP A 180 -3.65 17.09 -8.84
CA ASP A 180 -3.06 18.16 -8.02
C ASP A 180 -3.85 18.47 -6.75
N SER A 181 -5.12 18.06 -6.69
CA SER A 181 -6.01 18.33 -5.54
C SER A 181 -7.22 17.40 -5.53
N VAL A 182 -7.85 17.30 -4.36
CA VAL A 182 -9.18 16.69 -4.18
C VAL A 182 -10.16 17.78 -3.82
N THR A 183 -11.28 17.87 -4.55
CA THR A 183 -12.30 18.91 -4.31
C THR A 183 -13.06 18.65 -3.00
N GLY A 184 -13.65 19.70 -2.42
CA GLY A 184 -14.50 19.54 -1.22
C GLY A 184 -15.72 18.67 -1.48
N GLY A 185 -16.26 18.69 -2.71
CA GLY A 185 -17.35 17.79 -3.11
C GLY A 185 -16.94 16.32 -3.05
N ASN A 186 -15.77 15.98 -3.56
CA ASN A 186 -15.23 14.62 -3.53
C ASN A 186 -14.92 14.17 -2.08
N ILE A 187 -14.33 15.05 -1.26
CA ILE A 187 -14.11 14.76 0.17
C ILE A 187 -15.45 14.39 0.85
N LYS A 188 -16.49 15.19 0.64
CA LYS A 188 -17.80 14.92 1.20
C LYS A 188 -18.43 13.63 0.67
N ALA A 189 -18.30 13.38 -0.61
CA ALA A 189 -18.89 12.19 -1.25
C ALA A 189 -18.21 10.89 -0.81
N ILE A 190 -16.87 10.87 -0.76
CA ILE A 190 -16.05 9.68 -0.52
C ILE A 190 -15.89 9.39 0.97
N PHE A 191 -15.68 10.42 1.82
CA PHE A 191 -15.34 10.22 3.24
C PHE A 191 -16.46 10.67 4.20
N ASN A 192 -17.49 11.33 3.68
CA ASN A 192 -18.54 11.98 4.48
C ASN A 192 -18.01 13.08 5.45
N ASP A 193 -16.83 13.57 5.23
CA ASP A 193 -16.20 14.65 5.97
C ASP A 193 -16.67 16.02 5.49
N ASP A 194 -16.25 17.09 6.20
CA ASP A 194 -16.53 18.46 5.82
C ASP A 194 -15.94 18.79 4.44
N ALA A 195 -16.77 19.39 3.58
CA ALA A 195 -16.40 19.73 2.22
C ALA A 195 -15.31 20.81 2.19
N LYS A 196 -14.05 20.38 2.07
CA LYS A 196 -12.87 21.22 1.96
C LYS A 196 -11.98 20.73 0.84
N LEU A 197 -11.48 21.66 0.02
CA LEU A 197 -10.46 21.36 -0.99
C LEU A 197 -9.11 21.12 -0.29
N TYR A 198 -8.43 20.06 -0.71
CA TYR A 198 -7.06 19.76 -0.31
C TYR A 198 -6.16 19.65 -1.53
N ARG A 199 -5.01 20.33 -1.49
CA ARG A 199 -3.95 20.11 -2.48
C ARG A 199 -3.23 18.80 -2.19
N THR A 200 -2.77 18.10 -3.20
CA THR A 200 -2.04 16.83 -3.06
C THR A 200 -0.77 17.00 -2.20
N SER A 201 -0.08 18.16 -2.30
CA SER A 201 1.04 18.49 -1.42
C SER A 201 0.65 18.63 0.06
N GLU A 202 -0.55 19.15 0.35
CA GLU A 202 -1.06 19.23 1.73
C GLU A 202 -1.36 17.83 2.26
N LEU A 203 -1.95 16.96 1.44
CA LEU A 203 -2.25 15.57 1.81
C LEU A 203 -0.98 14.76 2.05
N ALA A 204 0.03 14.93 1.19
CA ALA A 204 1.35 14.33 1.41
C ALA A 204 1.95 14.76 2.76
N LYS A 205 1.90 16.06 3.08
CA LYS A 205 2.38 16.57 4.37
C LYS A 205 1.61 15.98 5.55
N MET A 206 0.28 16.00 5.49
CA MET A 206 -0.57 15.47 6.56
C MET A 206 -0.33 13.99 6.81
N ALA A 207 -0.28 13.17 5.75
CA ALA A 207 -0.02 11.74 5.87
C ALA A 207 1.40 11.45 6.35
N SER A 208 2.39 12.26 5.93
CA SER A 208 3.79 12.09 6.34
C SER A 208 4.05 12.42 7.82
N GLU A 209 3.10 12.98 8.54
CA GLU A 209 3.19 13.11 9.99
C GLU A 209 3.22 11.74 10.68
N LYS A 210 2.38 10.80 10.19
CA LYS A 210 2.20 9.46 10.78
C LYS A 210 2.86 8.34 9.99
N TYR A 211 3.13 8.53 8.69
CA TYR A 211 3.63 7.48 7.79
C TYR A 211 4.86 7.93 7.00
N GLU A 212 5.75 7.01 6.72
CA GLU A 212 6.77 7.15 5.67
C GLU A 212 6.12 6.83 4.34
N LEU A 213 5.99 7.85 3.47
CA LEU A 213 5.29 7.72 2.19
C LEU A 213 6.25 7.32 1.07
N PHE A 214 5.81 6.38 0.25
CA PHE A 214 6.48 5.97 -0.99
C PHE A 214 5.46 5.86 -2.12
N HIS A 215 5.92 6.10 -3.34
CA HIS A 215 5.18 5.75 -4.54
C HIS A 215 6.05 4.85 -5.42
N ILE A 216 5.50 3.71 -5.83
CA ILE A 216 6.10 2.79 -6.79
C ILE A 216 5.47 3.08 -8.15
N ASP A 217 6.25 3.76 -9.00
CA ASP A 217 5.87 4.17 -10.35
C ASP A 217 6.21 3.05 -11.34
N LEU A 218 5.17 2.47 -11.94
CA LEU A 218 5.28 1.40 -12.94
C LEU A 218 5.35 1.92 -14.37
N ASN A 219 5.33 3.23 -14.57
CA ASN A 219 5.47 3.88 -15.86
C ASN A 219 6.82 4.60 -15.97
N ALA A 220 7.85 3.84 -16.25
CA ALA A 220 9.25 4.27 -16.28
C ALA A 220 9.45 5.64 -16.95
N GLY A 221 9.53 6.71 -16.17
CA GLY A 221 9.83 8.07 -16.62
C GLY A 221 8.80 9.14 -16.32
N LYS A 222 7.62 8.81 -15.79
CA LYS A 222 6.62 9.80 -15.38
C LYS A 222 6.58 9.97 -13.85
N MET A 223 7.72 10.28 -13.24
CA MET A 223 7.84 10.46 -11.78
C MET A 223 7.09 11.70 -11.27
N SER A 224 5.81 11.86 -11.64
CA SER A 224 4.99 13.01 -11.22
C SER A 224 4.81 13.12 -9.72
N ALA A 225 4.85 11.99 -9.00
CA ALA A 225 4.79 11.94 -7.55
C ALA A 225 5.99 12.64 -6.88
N SER A 226 7.13 12.76 -7.55
CA SER A 226 8.35 13.40 -7.00
C SER A 226 8.13 14.86 -6.58
N LYS A 227 7.17 15.56 -7.18
CA LYS A 227 6.82 16.93 -6.78
C LYS A 227 6.12 17.01 -5.42
N TYR A 228 5.51 15.91 -4.96
CA TYR A 228 4.80 15.84 -3.67
C TYR A 228 5.60 15.14 -2.57
N ILE A 229 6.36 14.10 -2.97
CA ILE A 229 7.17 13.27 -2.07
C ILE A 229 8.59 13.12 -2.64
N PRO A 230 9.40 14.19 -2.67
CA PRO A 230 10.73 14.17 -3.28
C PRO A 230 11.64 13.13 -2.61
N GLY A 231 12.36 12.35 -3.42
CA GLY A 231 13.24 11.28 -2.94
C GLY A 231 12.51 10.05 -2.38
N ARG A 232 11.22 9.90 -2.65
CA ARG A 232 10.39 8.79 -2.17
C ARG A 232 9.66 8.05 -3.31
N VAL A 233 10.07 8.29 -4.55
CA VAL A 233 9.50 7.62 -5.72
C VAL A 233 10.46 6.56 -6.24
N ILE A 234 9.93 5.36 -6.42
CA ILE A 234 10.65 4.16 -6.84
C ILE A 234 10.15 3.79 -8.24
N SER A 235 11.01 3.82 -9.24
CA SER A 235 10.64 3.43 -10.59
C SER A 235 10.89 1.94 -10.81
N VAL A 236 9.85 1.22 -11.25
CA VAL A 236 9.86 -0.23 -11.48
C VAL A 236 9.23 -0.52 -12.85
N SER A 237 9.84 -1.38 -13.65
CA SER A 237 9.23 -1.84 -14.89
C SER A 237 8.03 -2.76 -14.61
N PRO A 238 6.93 -2.72 -15.40
CA PRO A 238 5.83 -3.67 -15.26
C PRO A 238 6.25 -5.15 -15.26
N SER A 239 7.31 -5.49 -15.99
CA SER A 239 7.87 -6.85 -15.99
C SER A 239 8.59 -7.25 -14.70
N GLU A 240 8.82 -6.30 -13.81
CA GLU A 240 9.57 -6.46 -12.55
C GLU A 240 8.68 -6.43 -11.30
N VAL A 241 7.36 -6.32 -11.47
CA VAL A 241 6.40 -6.31 -10.34
C VAL A 241 6.51 -7.53 -9.42
N LYS A 242 7.03 -8.63 -9.90
CA LYS A 242 7.34 -9.82 -9.09
C LYS A 242 8.36 -9.56 -7.98
N TYR A 243 9.17 -8.48 -8.08
CA TYR A 243 10.14 -8.06 -7.08
C TYR A 243 9.58 -7.01 -6.10
N LEU A 244 8.28 -6.70 -6.15
CA LEU A 244 7.65 -5.77 -5.19
C LEU A 244 7.96 -6.12 -3.73
N PRO A 245 7.94 -7.39 -3.29
CA PRO A 245 8.31 -7.73 -1.92
C PRO A 245 9.71 -7.27 -1.54
N GLU A 246 10.71 -7.53 -2.40
CA GLU A 246 12.09 -7.14 -2.19
C GLU A 246 12.26 -5.61 -2.18
N ILE A 247 11.55 -4.92 -3.07
CA ILE A 247 11.60 -3.46 -3.19
C ILE A 247 10.98 -2.79 -1.96
N ILE A 248 9.83 -3.24 -1.50
CA ILE A 248 9.17 -2.72 -0.30
C ILE A 248 10.06 -2.95 0.93
N ILE A 249 10.59 -4.16 1.08
CA ILE A 249 11.53 -4.49 2.17
C ILE A 249 12.76 -3.59 2.12
N ALA A 250 13.37 -3.42 0.94
CA ALA A 250 14.54 -2.57 0.76
C ALA A 250 14.29 -1.11 1.12
N ALA A 251 13.14 -0.56 0.73
CA ALA A 251 12.74 0.80 1.10
C ALA A 251 12.60 0.96 2.62
N ILE A 252 11.98 -0.01 3.30
CA ILE A 252 11.86 -0.01 4.76
C ILE A 252 13.25 -0.14 5.42
N GLN A 253 14.14 -1.00 4.89
CA GLN A 253 15.50 -1.16 5.39
C GLN A 253 16.32 0.11 5.29
N LEU A 254 16.23 0.83 4.17
CA LEU A 254 16.90 2.12 3.99
C LEU A 254 16.45 3.15 5.03
N ILE A 255 15.15 3.28 5.26
CA ILE A 255 14.60 4.18 6.30
C ILE A 255 15.09 3.77 7.69
N SER A 256 15.28 2.48 7.92
CA SER A 256 15.80 1.94 9.19
C SER A 256 17.32 2.08 9.33
N GLY A 257 18.00 2.72 8.35
CA GLY A 257 19.44 3.01 8.40
C GLY A 257 20.34 1.87 7.94
N LYS A 258 19.81 0.85 7.23
CA LYS A 258 20.62 -0.20 6.62
C LYS A 258 21.40 0.34 5.42
N THR A 259 22.61 -0.18 5.21
CA THR A 259 23.42 0.14 4.03
C THR A 259 22.90 -0.59 2.78
N ASN A 260 23.27 -0.10 1.60
CA ASN A 260 22.95 -0.80 0.35
C ASN A 260 23.52 -2.23 0.32
N ASP A 261 24.71 -2.45 0.86
CA ASP A 261 25.31 -3.78 0.93
C ASP A 261 24.50 -4.72 1.84
N ASP A 262 24.03 -4.24 2.98
CA ASP A 262 23.14 -5.01 3.87
C ASP A 262 21.84 -5.40 3.17
N ILE A 263 21.24 -4.46 2.43
CA ILE A 263 19.96 -4.63 1.73
C ILE A 263 20.09 -5.67 0.61
N LEU A 264 21.19 -5.61 -0.15
CA LEU A 264 21.41 -6.50 -1.28
C LEU A 264 21.93 -7.89 -0.85
N ASN A 265 22.38 -8.02 0.40
CA ASN A 265 22.88 -9.30 0.90
C ASN A 265 21.75 -10.34 0.94
N GLY A 266 22.05 -11.54 0.43
CA GLY A 266 21.08 -12.66 0.39
C GLY A 266 20.07 -12.62 -0.75
N LEU A 267 20.04 -11.58 -1.56
CA LEU A 267 19.24 -11.55 -2.80
C LEU A 267 19.96 -12.30 -3.92
N ASP A 268 19.20 -12.94 -4.81
CA ASP A 268 19.75 -13.48 -6.05
C ASP A 268 20.23 -12.36 -7.01
N PHE A 269 20.94 -12.72 -8.06
CA PHE A 269 21.55 -11.76 -8.98
C PHE A 269 20.51 -10.83 -9.64
N SER A 270 19.37 -11.38 -10.08
CA SER A 270 18.33 -10.61 -10.76
C SER A 270 17.63 -9.66 -9.79
N ALA A 271 17.29 -10.13 -8.59
CA ALA A 271 16.72 -9.31 -7.54
C ALA A 271 17.67 -8.18 -7.12
N LYS A 272 18.98 -8.46 -6.99
CA LYS A 272 20.00 -7.43 -6.70
C LYS A 272 20.00 -6.30 -7.70
N GLN A 273 19.97 -6.61 -9.00
CA GLN A 273 19.96 -5.60 -10.05
C GLN A 273 18.71 -4.72 -9.97
N VAL A 274 17.52 -5.34 -9.82
CA VAL A 274 16.26 -4.61 -9.76
C VAL A 274 16.17 -3.76 -8.50
N VAL A 275 16.45 -4.34 -7.33
CA VAL A 275 16.38 -3.64 -6.05
C VAL A 275 17.40 -2.49 -5.99
N SER A 276 18.66 -2.72 -6.38
CA SER A 276 19.69 -1.68 -6.39
C SER A 276 19.27 -0.47 -7.23
N ARG A 277 18.72 -0.71 -8.42
CA ARG A 277 18.20 0.37 -9.28
C ARG A 277 16.98 1.05 -8.65
N ALA A 278 16.03 0.26 -8.14
CA ALA A 278 14.77 0.77 -7.56
C ALA A 278 15.03 1.70 -6.38
N VAL A 279 15.94 1.33 -5.48
CA VAL A 279 16.24 2.12 -4.28
C VAL A 279 17.25 3.25 -4.50
N SER A 280 17.95 3.27 -5.65
CA SER A 280 18.98 4.28 -5.95
C SER A 280 18.43 5.72 -6.01
N THR A 281 17.12 5.87 -6.26
CA THR A 281 16.44 7.17 -6.32
C THR A 281 15.93 7.64 -4.96
N LEU A 282 15.98 6.77 -3.95
CA LEU A 282 15.50 7.12 -2.61
C LEU A 282 16.50 8.00 -1.87
N ASN A 283 15.99 9.08 -1.32
CA ASN A 283 16.73 9.94 -0.40
C ASN A 283 16.13 9.80 0.99
N VAL A 284 16.81 9.06 1.86
CA VAL A 284 16.33 8.75 3.23
C VAL A 284 16.83 9.72 4.30
N GLY A 285 17.71 10.67 3.94
CA GLY A 285 18.39 11.57 4.87
C GLY A 285 17.62 12.83 5.29
N GLY A 286 16.35 12.97 4.98
CA GLY A 286 15.57 14.16 5.31
C GLY A 286 14.10 13.90 5.59
N SER A 287 13.55 14.58 6.59
CA SER A 287 12.11 14.84 6.64
C SER A 287 11.67 15.45 5.31
N ILE A 288 10.50 15.08 4.79
CA ILE A 288 9.95 15.73 3.59
C ILE A 288 9.89 17.23 3.89
N LYS A 289 10.84 17.98 3.34
CA LYS A 289 10.79 19.44 3.36
C LYS A 289 9.89 19.83 2.19
N LEU A 290 8.67 20.18 2.47
CA LEU A 290 7.73 20.82 1.55
C LEU A 290 7.87 22.33 1.62
#